data_a6c9c0bee621c734edccbea113c1a9a4
#
_entry.id   a6c9c0bee621c734edccbea113c1a9a4
#
_cell.length_a   1.000
_cell.length_b   1.000
_cell.length_c   1.000
_cell.angle_alpha   90.00
_cell.angle_beta   90.00
_cell.angle_gamma   90.00
#
_symmetry.space_group_name_H-M   'P 1'
#
loop_
_entity.id
_entity.type
_entity.pdbx_description
1 polymer ?
#
loop_
_entity_poly.entity_id
_entity_poly.type
_entity_poly.pdbx_seq_one_letter_code
_entity_poly.pdbx_strand_id
1 'polypeptide(L)'
;MSEFTFPQYRTLLGTGVLYAVEGPQRMVELRPRTGGWWRTEVVAREWPEQLLIREVMACEEGRYAVVSEAEWVHAAAEGDQVGDAVLPGSQGRSEVTPVADVDLAGRTTFGVPARAAWAVDVHSDGEVRAALRWAAERGLRVLVLGGGSNVLFHSDFEGLVVFNRIAGTVVLSDDGDRVDVAVGAGEPWHGLVVAAAEAGWGGIENLALIPGSVGAAPMQNIGAYGAEVRETIAWVEAIDREQLGIKRFTPEECAFGYRESFFKQAGRDRWVIVRVGFHLRRSAPLRTGYGDIARELAGTLDPRSTDVAAAVIRIRRSKLPDPAVLGNAGSFFKNPVLSAAAFATLHSAFPEVPHWPASDGSVKVAAGWLIEQAGWKGHDRGTHGVHDRQALVLVHRGGATGAQIWQLATDIRASVRERFCVDLEPEVNQIGL
;
A
#
# COMPACT_ATOMS: atom_id res chain seq x y z
N MET A 1 8.04 24.97 -33.39
CA MET A 1 8.60 23.99 -32.43
C MET A 1 10.10 24.03 -32.70
N SER A 2 10.90 24.57 -31.74
CA SER A 2 12.35 24.54 -31.84
C SER A 2 12.79 23.06 -31.83
N GLU A 3 13.58 22.67 -32.84
CA GLU A 3 14.20 21.33 -32.86
C GLU A 3 15.17 21.24 -31.67
N PHE A 4 14.82 20.45 -30.68
CA PHE A 4 15.76 20.13 -29.60
C PHE A 4 16.83 19.18 -30.13
N THR A 5 18.09 19.55 -29.95
CA THR A 5 19.20 18.61 -30.14
C THR A 5 19.40 17.80 -28.87
N PHE A 6 19.51 16.47 -29.01
CA PHE A 6 19.77 15.56 -27.90
C PHE A 6 21.24 15.11 -27.88
N PRO A 7 21.78 14.76 -26.68
CA PRO A 7 21.14 14.77 -25.36
C PRO A 7 21.00 16.18 -24.75
N GLN A 8 20.04 16.33 -23.82
CA GLN A 8 19.83 17.55 -23.05
C GLN A 8 20.05 17.24 -21.57
N TYR A 9 20.81 18.06 -20.85
CA TYR A 9 21.13 17.84 -19.44
C TYR A 9 20.40 18.84 -18.55
N ARG A 10 19.79 18.37 -17.46
CA ARG A 10 18.99 19.16 -16.52
C ARG A 10 19.27 18.75 -15.08
N THR A 11 19.01 19.65 -14.14
CA THR A 11 18.96 19.35 -12.70
C THR A 11 17.63 19.80 -12.12
N LEU A 12 17.09 19.00 -11.18
CA LEU A 12 15.96 19.40 -10.35
C LEU A 12 16.48 20.26 -9.20
N LEU A 13 16.11 21.54 -9.21
CA LEU A 13 16.61 22.52 -8.25
C LEU A 13 16.31 22.13 -6.79
N GLY A 14 17.32 22.26 -5.94
CA GLY A 14 17.25 21.95 -4.51
C GLY A 14 17.39 20.48 -4.16
N THR A 15 17.49 19.56 -5.13
CA THR A 15 17.60 18.11 -4.87
C THR A 15 18.95 17.53 -5.28
N GLY A 16 19.67 18.17 -6.17
CA GLY A 16 20.89 17.65 -6.79
C GLY A 16 20.64 16.52 -7.82
N VAL A 17 19.41 16.16 -8.11
CA VAL A 17 19.06 15.13 -9.11
C VAL A 17 19.40 15.67 -10.50
N LEU A 18 20.11 14.86 -11.32
CA LEU A 18 20.48 15.18 -12.69
C LEU A 18 19.71 14.31 -13.68
N TYR A 19 19.39 14.88 -14.83
CA TYR A 19 18.71 14.20 -15.93
C TYR A 19 19.47 14.36 -17.23
N ALA A 20 19.68 13.27 -17.98
CA ALA A 20 20.05 13.31 -19.39
C ALA A 20 18.84 12.88 -20.24
N VAL A 21 18.23 13.81 -20.93
CA VAL A 21 17.15 13.50 -21.88
C VAL A 21 17.79 13.14 -23.20
N GLU A 22 17.76 11.87 -23.55
CA GLU A 22 18.39 11.30 -24.74
C GLU A 22 17.46 11.33 -25.97
N GLY A 23 16.17 11.61 -25.74
CA GLY A 23 15.15 11.71 -26.77
C GLY A 23 13.76 11.97 -26.18
N PRO A 24 12.73 12.13 -27.02
CA PRO A 24 11.38 12.47 -26.55
C PRO A 24 10.71 11.35 -25.74
N GLN A 25 11.30 10.15 -25.75
CA GLN A 25 10.78 8.99 -25.04
C GLN A 25 11.82 8.30 -24.16
N ARG A 26 12.99 8.90 -23.98
CA ARG A 26 14.07 8.30 -23.19
C ARG A 26 14.85 9.35 -22.41
N MET A 27 15.00 9.13 -21.12
CA MET A 27 15.92 9.88 -20.28
C MET A 27 16.63 8.97 -19.28
N VAL A 28 17.78 9.44 -18.79
CA VAL A 28 18.50 8.84 -17.67
C VAL A 28 18.44 9.82 -16.51
N GLU A 29 18.08 9.33 -15.34
CA GLU A 29 18.09 10.06 -14.09
C GLU A 29 19.27 9.63 -13.23
N LEU A 30 20.03 10.58 -12.69
CA LEU A 30 21.04 10.36 -11.67
C LEU A 30 20.59 11.04 -10.37
N ARG A 31 20.38 10.27 -9.32
CA ARG A 31 20.08 10.76 -7.97
C ARG A 31 21.33 10.72 -7.12
N PRO A 32 21.71 11.82 -6.43
CA PRO A 32 22.86 11.81 -5.55
C PRO A 32 22.65 10.87 -4.38
N ARG A 33 23.73 10.17 -3.97
CA ARG A 33 23.78 9.31 -2.81
C ARG A 33 25.10 9.48 -2.06
N THR A 34 25.19 8.97 -0.85
CA THR A 34 26.47 8.92 -0.12
C THR A 34 27.44 7.99 -0.86
N GLY A 35 28.52 8.56 -1.40
CA GLY A 35 29.54 7.83 -2.14
C GLY A 35 29.27 7.61 -3.63
N GLY A 36 28.35 8.40 -4.25
CA GLY A 36 28.15 8.37 -5.69
C GLY A 36 26.74 8.73 -6.15
N TRP A 37 26.25 8.09 -7.19
CA TRP A 37 24.99 8.39 -7.85
C TRP A 37 24.20 7.14 -8.15
N TRP A 38 22.85 7.24 -8.06
CA TRP A 38 21.93 6.25 -8.60
C TRP A 38 21.59 6.61 -10.04
N ARG A 39 21.70 5.61 -10.93
CA ARG A 39 21.31 5.73 -12.33
C ARG A 39 20.01 4.95 -12.59
N THR A 40 19.00 5.63 -13.12
CA THR A 40 17.73 5.04 -13.55
C THR A 40 17.47 5.41 -15.01
N GLU A 41 17.17 4.44 -15.85
CA GLU A 41 16.69 4.69 -17.21
C GLU A 41 15.18 4.77 -17.22
N VAL A 42 14.64 5.84 -17.79
CA VAL A 42 13.20 6.04 -18.00
C VAL A 42 12.93 5.97 -19.49
N VAL A 43 12.14 4.95 -19.89
CA VAL A 43 11.64 4.79 -21.26
C VAL A 43 10.15 5.10 -21.23
N ALA A 44 9.77 6.25 -21.78
CA ALA A 44 8.40 6.72 -21.78
C ALA A 44 7.52 5.90 -22.73
N ARG A 45 6.79 4.94 -22.20
CA ARG A 45 5.81 4.12 -22.94
C ARG A 45 4.40 4.67 -22.84
N GLU A 46 4.09 5.33 -21.74
CA GLU A 46 2.76 5.86 -21.44
C GLU A 46 2.79 7.37 -21.10
N TRP A 47 1.61 7.97 -20.97
CA TRP A 47 1.44 9.40 -20.79
C TRP A 47 2.17 10.02 -19.57
N PRO A 48 2.20 9.40 -18.37
CA PRO A 48 2.88 10.00 -17.22
C PRO A 48 4.38 10.19 -17.43
N GLU A 49 5.05 9.21 -18.06
CA GLU A 49 6.50 9.27 -18.34
C GLU A 49 6.80 10.27 -19.45
N GLN A 50 5.94 10.33 -20.47
CA GLN A 50 6.05 11.33 -21.55
C GLN A 50 5.88 12.75 -21.00
N LEU A 51 4.96 12.94 -20.02
CA LEU A 51 4.77 14.22 -19.36
C LEU A 51 6.01 14.60 -18.55
N LEU A 52 6.57 13.67 -17.76
CA LEU A 52 7.78 13.90 -16.99
C LEU A 52 8.96 14.33 -17.89
N ILE A 53 9.21 13.63 -19.01
CA ILE A 53 10.27 14.00 -19.94
C ILE A 53 10.04 15.41 -20.52
N ARG A 54 8.79 15.76 -20.85
CA ARG A 54 8.44 17.11 -21.35
C ARG A 54 8.67 18.17 -20.28
N GLU A 55 8.29 17.95 -19.03
CA GLU A 55 8.51 18.87 -17.91
C GLU A 55 10.01 19.12 -17.67
N VAL A 56 10.82 18.05 -17.68
CA VAL A 56 12.29 18.14 -17.55
C VAL A 56 12.88 18.94 -18.71
N MET A 57 12.43 18.69 -19.95
CA MET A 57 12.91 19.40 -21.13
C MET A 57 12.53 20.88 -21.17
N ALA A 58 11.27 21.19 -20.81
CA ALA A 58 10.74 22.55 -20.87
C ALA A 58 11.29 23.46 -19.77
N CYS A 59 11.93 22.90 -18.74
CA CYS A 59 12.32 23.63 -17.51
C CYS A 59 11.12 24.38 -16.91
N GLU A 60 9.93 23.76 -16.95
CA GLU A 60 8.67 24.39 -16.55
C GLU A 60 8.69 24.84 -15.10
N GLU A 61 8.07 26.00 -14.84
CA GLU A 61 7.89 26.61 -13.51
C GLU A 61 9.19 26.87 -12.72
N GLY A 62 10.36 26.90 -13.38
CA GLY A 62 11.64 27.13 -12.71
C GLY A 62 12.06 25.99 -11.77
N ARG A 63 11.51 24.81 -11.94
CA ARG A 63 11.90 23.61 -11.16
C ARG A 63 13.19 22.97 -11.64
N TYR A 64 13.50 23.12 -12.92
CA TYR A 64 14.68 22.52 -13.57
C TYR A 64 15.63 23.59 -14.09
N ALA A 65 16.92 23.31 -14.05
CA ALA A 65 17.96 24.15 -14.63
C ALA A 65 18.83 23.33 -15.58
N VAL A 66 19.43 24.00 -16.58
CA VAL A 66 20.40 23.40 -17.51
C VAL A 66 21.69 23.12 -16.77
N VAL A 67 22.27 21.93 -16.95
CA VAL A 67 23.61 21.58 -16.49
C VAL A 67 24.52 21.25 -17.68
N SER A 68 25.82 21.34 -17.49
CA SER A 68 26.79 21.02 -18.53
C SER A 68 26.93 19.50 -18.71
N GLU A 69 27.30 19.07 -19.92
CA GLU A 69 27.67 17.68 -20.20
C GLU A 69 28.80 17.20 -19.27
N ALA A 70 29.72 18.05 -18.94
CA ALA A 70 30.85 17.72 -18.07
C ALA A 70 30.40 17.40 -16.64
N GLU A 71 29.42 18.13 -16.09
CA GLU A 71 28.82 17.83 -14.77
C GLU A 71 28.09 16.51 -14.80
N TRP A 72 27.33 16.22 -15.88
CA TRP A 72 26.66 14.95 -16.07
C TRP A 72 27.67 13.79 -16.17
N VAL A 73 28.69 13.90 -17.03
CA VAL A 73 29.69 12.83 -17.23
C VAL A 73 30.44 12.54 -15.94
N HIS A 74 30.79 13.58 -15.16
CA HIS A 74 31.40 13.40 -13.84
C HIS A 74 30.53 12.63 -12.89
N ALA A 75 29.26 13.03 -12.74
CA ALA A 75 28.28 12.32 -11.89
C ALA A 75 28.01 10.89 -12.37
N ALA A 76 27.91 10.68 -13.70
CA ALA A 76 27.69 9.36 -14.28
C ALA A 76 28.90 8.41 -14.05
N ALA A 77 30.11 8.92 -14.13
CA ALA A 77 31.32 8.13 -13.85
C ALA A 77 31.45 7.73 -12.37
N GLU A 78 30.96 8.56 -11.45
CA GLU A 78 30.89 8.23 -10.02
C GLU A 78 29.73 7.24 -9.72
N GLY A 79 28.74 7.14 -10.61
CA GLY A 79 27.58 6.27 -10.46
C GLY A 79 27.87 4.76 -10.60
N ASP A 80 28.97 4.41 -11.26
CA ASP A 80 29.41 3.00 -11.45
C ASP A 80 30.14 2.42 -10.22
N GLN A 81 30.37 3.21 -9.18
CA GLN A 81 30.94 2.74 -7.93
C GLN A 81 29.82 2.27 -6.99
N VAL A 82 29.84 0.98 -6.64
CA VAL A 82 28.92 0.35 -5.67
C VAL A 82 29.27 0.85 -4.26
N GLY A 83 28.73 2.00 -3.89
CA GLY A 83 28.67 2.45 -2.49
C GLY A 83 27.42 1.88 -1.80
N ASP A 84 27.36 1.95 -0.47
CA ASP A 84 26.17 1.54 0.27
C ASP A 84 24.93 2.30 -0.24
N ALA A 85 23.91 1.56 -0.67
CA ALA A 85 22.67 2.12 -1.19
C ALA A 85 21.97 3.01 -0.15
N VAL A 86 21.65 4.24 -0.52
CA VAL A 86 20.87 5.13 0.36
C VAL A 86 19.43 4.64 0.41
N LEU A 87 19.03 4.18 1.58
CA LEU A 87 17.68 3.67 1.77
C LEU A 87 16.62 4.78 1.69
N PRO A 88 15.41 4.50 1.16
CA PRO A 88 14.33 5.48 1.09
C PRO A 88 14.06 6.15 2.44
N GLY A 89 14.04 7.49 2.48
CA GLY A 89 13.76 8.26 3.69
C GLY A 89 14.88 8.30 4.74
N SER A 90 16.02 7.60 4.55
CA SER A 90 17.14 7.62 5.50
C SER A 90 17.85 8.98 5.54
N GLN A 91 17.71 9.75 4.48
CA GLN A 91 18.17 11.14 4.38
C GLN A 91 16.96 12.07 4.25
N GLY A 92 17.13 13.35 4.56
CA GLY A 92 16.09 14.35 4.43
C GLY A 92 16.01 15.28 5.64
N ARG A 93 14.94 16.07 5.68
CA ARG A 93 14.69 17.01 6.76
C ARG A 93 14.47 16.29 8.09
N SER A 94 14.77 16.97 9.18
CA SER A 94 14.55 16.51 10.56
C SER A 94 13.64 17.44 11.36
N GLU A 95 12.95 18.35 10.69
CA GLU A 95 12.02 19.31 11.27
C GLU A 95 10.64 19.13 10.62
N VAL A 96 9.59 19.38 11.40
CA VAL A 96 8.20 19.29 10.94
C VAL A 96 7.41 20.50 11.42
N THR A 97 6.39 20.87 10.65
CA THR A 97 5.42 21.90 11.03
C THR A 97 4.01 21.31 10.97
N PRO A 98 3.51 20.69 12.08
CA PRO A 98 2.15 20.18 12.13
C PRO A 98 1.12 21.30 11.94
N VAL A 99 0.07 20.99 11.17
CA VAL A 99 -1.06 21.87 10.89
C VAL A 99 -2.20 21.51 11.81
N ALA A 100 -2.85 22.52 12.40
CA ALA A 100 -4.00 22.34 13.28
C ALA A 100 -5.30 22.15 12.48
N ASP A 101 -6.27 21.46 13.07
CA ASP A 101 -7.65 21.38 12.62
C ASP A 101 -7.80 20.90 11.18
N VAL A 102 -7.23 19.73 10.88
CA VAL A 102 -7.16 19.17 9.51
C VAL A 102 -8.33 18.25 9.22
N ASP A 103 -9.03 18.49 8.11
CA ASP A 103 -10.06 17.60 7.59
C ASP A 103 -9.45 16.27 7.10
N LEU A 104 -9.98 15.15 7.59
CA LEU A 104 -9.56 13.79 7.26
C LEU A 104 -10.42 13.11 6.20
N ALA A 105 -11.58 13.65 5.83
CA ALA A 105 -12.47 13.03 4.85
C ALA A 105 -11.77 12.79 3.50
N GLY A 106 -11.03 13.79 3.00
CA GLY A 106 -10.24 13.67 1.78
C GLY A 106 -8.91 12.92 1.94
N ARG A 107 -8.57 12.47 3.15
CA ARG A 107 -7.32 11.76 3.47
C ARG A 107 -7.51 10.26 3.73
N THR A 108 -8.75 9.76 3.63
CA THR A 108 -9.11 8.35 3.79
C THR A 108 -9.97 7.88 2.63
N THR A 109 -9.91 6.59 2.33
CA THR A 109 -10.70 6.01 1.23
C THR A 109 -12.18 5.85 1.59
N PHE A 110 -12.53 5.82 2.88
CA PHE A 110 -13.93 5.80 3.31
C PHE A 110 -14.60 7.17 3.15
N GLY A 111 -13.83 8.25 3.28
CA GLY A 111 -14.33 9.61 3.09
C GLY A 111 -15.38 10.06 4.12
N VAL A 112 -15.44 9.41 5.29
CA VAL A 112 -16.36 9.86 6.37
C VAL A 112 -15.83 11.15 7.00
N PRO A 113 -16.72 12.08 7.39
CA PRO A 113 -16.33 13.30 8.07
C PRO A 113 -15.61 12.99 9.38
N ALA A 114 -14.42 13.52 9.54
CA ALA A 114 -13.64 13.53 10.78
C ALA A 114 -12.54 14.59 10.67
N ARG A 115 -12.10 15.14 11.79
CA ARG A 115 -10.99 16.10 11.87
C ARG A 115 -9.88 15.56 12.76
N ALA A 116 -8.65 15.97 12.48
CA ALA A 116 -7.52 15.77 13.38
C ALA A 116 -7.20 17.09 14.09
N ALA A 117 -6.98 17.06 15.39
CA ALA A 117 -6.51 18.24 16.11
C ALA A 117 -5.20 18.77 15.48
N TRP A 118 -4.33 17.86 15.06
CA TRP A 118 -3.07 18.17 14.36
C TRP A 118 -2.78 17.11 13.30
N ALA A 119 -2.16 17.52 12.21
CA ALA A 119 -1.66 16.58 11.18
C ALA A 119 -0.35 17.07 10.57
N VAL A 120 0.44 16.11 10.06
CA VAL A 120 1.71 16.37 9.35
C VAL A 120 1.99 15.27 8.33
N ASP A 121 2.45 15.67 7.15
CA ASP A 121 3.04 14.74 6.18
C ASP A 121 4.55 14.60 6.47
N VAL A 122 5.09 13.37 6.47
CA VAL A 122 6.50 13.07 6.75
C VAL A 122 7.13 12.30 5.60
N HIS A 123 8.29 12.72 5.15
CA HIS A 123 9.00 12.21 3.97
C HIS A 123 10.36 11.58 4.30
N SER A 124 10.78 11.62 5.57
CA SER A 124 12.05 11.06 6.02
C SER A 124 11.99 10.52 7.46
N ASP A 125 12.96 9.70 7.81
CA ASP A 125 13.16 9.19 9.17
C ASP A 125 13.34 10.34 10.19
N GLY A 126 14.01 11.41 9.76
CA GLY A 126 14.21 12.61 10.56
C GLY A 126 12.90 13.31 10.88
N GLU A 127 12.02 13.46 9.89
CA GLU A 127 10.70 14.06 10.06
C GLU A 127 9.77 13.18 10.91
N VAL A 128 9.82 11.83 10.76
CA VAL A 128 9.09 10.92 11.65
C VAL A 128 9.50 11.15 13.11
N ARG A 129 10.81 11.15 13.39
CA ARG A 129 11.32 11.39 14.76
C ARG A 129 10.93 12.77 15.29
N ALA A 130 10.99 13.79 14.43
CA ALA A 130 10.58 15.15 14.81
C ALA A 130 9.08 15.22 15.14
N ALA A 131 8.22 14.58 14.34
CA ALA A 131 6.78 14.52 14.61
C ALA A 131 6.47 13.79 15.93
N LEU A 132 7.17 12.67 16.20
CA LEU A 132 7.01 11.93 17.46
C LEU A 132 7.44 12.75 18.68
N ARG A 133 8.59 13.44 18.62
CA ARG A 133 9.04 14.36 19.69
C ARG A 133 8.04 15.49 19.90
N TRP A 134 7.61 16.13 18.81
CA TRP A 134 6.65 17.23 18.87
C TRP A 134 5.34 16.84 19.56
N ALA A 135 4.85 15.62 19.28
CA ALA A 135 3.65 15.09 19.92
C ALA A 135 3.90 14.74 21.40
N ALA A 136 5.04 14.12 21.73
CA ALA A 136 5.39 13.74 23.10
C ALA A 136 5.51 14.95 24.01
N GLU A 137 6.15 16.03 23.56
CA GLU A 137 6.27 17.31 24.31
C GLU A 137 4.91 17.93 24.67
N ARG A 138 3.85 17.58 23.92
CA ARG A 138 2.48 18.09 24.10
C ARG A 138 1.51 17.07 24.70
N GLY A 139 2.00 15.88 25.04
CA GLY A 139 1.17 14.79 25.57
C GLY A 139 0.11 14.29 24.58
N LEU A 140 0.34 14.45 23.26
CA LEU A 140 -0.62 14.09 22.24
C LEU A 140 -0.49 12.63 21.84
N ARG A 141 -1.63 11.96 21.61
CA ARG A 141 -1.65 10.65 20.96
C ARG A 141 -1.24 10.80 19.49
N VAL A 142 -0.57 9.78 18.96
CA VAL A 142 -0.13 9.75 17.56
C VAL A 142 -0.84 8.63 16.80
N LEU A 143 -1.46 8.97 15.68
CA LEU A 143 -1.99 8.03 14.69
C LEU A 143 -1.14 8.13 13.43
N VAL A 144 -0.58 7.00 12.97
CA VAL A 144 0.17 6.95 11.70
C VAL A 144 -0.72 6.39 10.60
N LEU A 145 -0.82 7.12 9.50
CA LEU A 145 -1.58 6.71 8.32
C LEU A 145 -0.66 6.71 7.08
N GLY A 146 -0.83 5.71 6.22
CA GLY A 146 -0.34 5.73 4.85
C GLY A 146 -1.40 6.29 3.91
N GLY A 147 -2.03 5.43 3.09
CA GLY A 147 -3.13 5.79 2.17
C GLY A 147 -4.51 5.95 2.82
N GLY A 148 -4.65 5.75 4.14
CA GLY A 148 -5.96 5.84 4.82
C GLY A 148 -7.01 4.84 4.33
N SER A 149 -6.58 3.69 3.78
CA SER A 149 -7.44 2.77 3.05
C SER A 149 -8.11 1.68 3.90
N ASN A 150 -7.75 1.58 5.18
CA ASN A 150 -8.28 0.56 6.10
C ASN A 150 -8.58 1.16 7.47
N VAL A 151 -9.25 2.32 7.50
CA VAL A 151 -9.62 3.01 8.75
C VAL A 151 -11.06 3.53 8.66
N LEU A 152 -11.75 3.51 9.80
CA LEU A 152 -13.05 4.14 10.01
C LEU A 152 -12.95 5.07 11.23
N PHE A 153 -13.13 6.36 11.02
CA PHE A 153 -13.21 7.35 12.10
C PHE A 153 -14.64 7.41 12.64
N HIS A 154 -14.81 7.23 13.95
CA HIS A 154 -16.09 7.38 14.64
C HIS A 154 -16.35 8.81 15.10
N SER A 155 -15.28 9.51 15.41
CA SER A 155 -15.25 10.90 15.89
C SER A 155 -13.95 11.57 15.43
N ASP A 156 -13.81 12.84 15.70
CA ASP A 156 -12.57 13.58 15.52
C ASP A 156 -11.42 12.95 16.33
N PHE A 157 -10.21 13.10 15.84
CA PHE A 157 -9.01 12.56 16.47
C PHE A 157 -8.28 13.65 17.25
N GLU A 158 -8.40 13.60 18.58
CA GLU A 158 -7.75 14.52 19.53
C GLU A 158 -6.26 14.17 19.69
N GLY A 159 -5.47 14.38 18.64
CA GLY A 159 -4.04 14.03 18.61
C GLY A 159 -3.36 14.48 17.34
N LEU A 160 -2.16 13.94 17.08
CA LEU A 160 -1.39 14.14 15.86
C LEU A 160 -1.59 12.99 14.89
N VAL A 161 -2.11 13.27 13.69
CA VAL A 161 -2.09 12.33 12.57
C VAL A 161 -0.81 12.55 11.77
N VAL A 162 0.02 11.51 11.66
CA VAL A 162 1.24 11.49 10.86
C VAL A 162 0.95 10.74 9.57
N PHE A 163 0.92 11.45 8.46
CA PHE A 163 0.82 10.84 7.12
C PHE A 163 2.22 10.43 6.64
N ASN A 164 2.46 9.14 6.58
CA ASN A 164 3.74 8.63 6.08
C ASN A 164 3.80 8.72 4.55
N ARG A 165 4.70 9.56 4.06
CA ARG A 165 4.96 9.84 2.64
C ARG A 165 6.41 9.50 2.27
N ILE A 166 7.10 8.68 3.05
CA ILE A 166 8.46 8.24 2.72
C ILE A 166 8.39 7.44 1.42
N ALA A 167 8.85 8.05 0.34
CA ALA A 167 8.82 7.51 -1.01
C ALA A 167 10.18 6.93 -1.42
N GLY A 168 10.21 6.23 -2.54
CA GLY A 168 11.40 5.71 -3.19
C GLY A 168 11.50 4.19 -3.15
N THR A 169 12.06 3.63 -4.23
CA THR A 169 12.39 2.22 -4.37
C THR A 169 13.86 2.10 -4.74
N VAL A 170 14.59 1.26 -4.03
CA VAL A 170 16.03 1.07 -4.22
C VAL A 170 16.31 -0.41 -4.40
N VAL A 171 16.94 -0.79 -5.50
CA VAL A 171 17.47 -2.14 -5.70
C VAL A 171 18.73 -2.29 -4.85
N LEU A 172 18.73 -3.24 -3.92
CA LEU A 172 19.85 -3.52 -3.03
C LEU A 172 20.82 -4.54 -3.64
N SER A 173 20.27 -5.54 -4.33
CA SER A 173 21.03 -6.55 -5.07
C SER A 173 20.19 -7.13 -6.20
N ASP A 174 20.85 -7.58 -7.25
CA ASP A 174 20.27 -8.30 -8.39
C ASP A 174 21.30 -9.34 -8.84
N ASP A 175 20.97 -10.62 -8.71
CA ASP A 175 21.84 -11.74 -9.12
C ASP A 175 21.43 -12.35 -10.47
N GLY A 176 20.46 -11.72 -11.15
CA GLY A 176 19.91 -12.19 -12.42
C GLY A 176 18.57 -12.92 -12.25
N ASP A 177 18.29 -13.56 -11.11
CA ASP A 177 17.00 -14.13 -10.76
C ASP A 177 16.35 -13.41 -9.57
N ARG A 178 17.05 -13.39 -8.44
CA ARG A 178 16.58 -12.74 -7.22
C ARG A 178 16.93 -11.25 -7.26
N VAL A 179 15.93 -10.43 -6.96
CA VAL A 179 16.08 -8.98 -6.84
C VAL A 179 15.64 -8.56 -5.44
N ASP A 180 16.56 -8.00 -4.68
CA ASP A 180 16.29 -7.46 -3.35
C ASP A 180 16.05 -5.97 -3.47
N VAL A 181 14.90 -5.51 -3.02
CA VAL A 181 14.51 -4.09 -3.08
C VAL A 181 14.14 -3.55 -1.71
N ALA A 182 14.54 -2.31 -1.42
CA ALA A 182 14.06 -1.53 -0.29
C ALA A 182 13.07 -0.47 -0.78
N VAL A 183 11.90 -0.40 -0.15
CA VAL A 183 10.82 0.50 -0.57
C VAL A 183 10.36 1.35 0.60
N GLY A 184 10.20 2.65 0.38
CA GLY A 184 9.69 3.60 1.36
C GLY A 184 8.25 3.28 1.78
N ALA A 185 7.95 3.43 3.06
CA ALA A 185 6.65 3.04 3.61
C ALA A 185 5.47 3.85 3.06
N GLY A 186 5.73 5.05 2.53
CA GLY A 186 4.73 5.92 1.90
C GLY A 186 4.44 5.61 0.44
N GLU A 187 5.26 4.76 -0.22
CA GLU A 187 5.01 4.38 -1.61
C GLU A 187 3.63 3.74 -1.79
N PRO A 188 2.88 4.09 -2.86
CA PRO A 188 1.64 3.40 -3.20
C PRO A 188 1.89 1.92 -3.48
N TRP A 189 1.20 1.04 -2.75
CA TRP A 189 1.35 -0.41 -2.92
C TRP A 189 1.13 -0.87 -4.37
N HIS A 190 0.05 -0.39 -5.01
CA HIS A 190 -0.26 -0.78 -6.38
C HIS A 190 0.82 -0.35 -7.37
N GLY A 191 1.39 0.84 -7.18
CA GLY A 191 2.51 1.34 -8.00
C GLY A 191 3.73 0.41 -7.93
N LEU A 192 4.10 -0.05 -6.72
CA LEU A 192 5.17 -1.03 -6.55
C LEU A 192 4.87 -2.34 -7.30
N VAL A 193 3.63 -2.86 -7.20
CA VAL A 193 3.26 -4.12 -7.88
C VAL A 193 3.38 -4.00 -9.40
N VAL A 194 2.89 -2.89 -9.96
CA VAL A 194 2.97 -2.64 -11.41
C VAL A 194 4.42 -2.52 -11.85
N ALA A 195 5.21 -1.69 -11.19
CA ALA A 195 6.63 -1.50 -11.51
C ALA A 195 7.43 -2.80 -11.41
N ALA A 196 7.18 -3.62 -10.37
CA ALA A 196 7.82 -4.93 -10.24
C ALA A 196 7.44 -5.88 -11.37
N ALA A 197 6.15 -5.97 -11.73
CA ALA A 197 5.68 -6.80 -12.82
C ALA A 197 6.28 -6.38 -14.18
N GLU A 198 6.36 -5.09 -14.46
CA GLU A 198 6.97 -4.51 -15.67
C GLU A 198 8.48 -4.79 -15.74
N ALA A 199 9.17 -4.76 -14.61
CA ALA A 199 10.58 -5.13 -14.52
C ALA A 199 10.80 -6.66 -14.60
N GLY A 200 9.74 -7.46 -14.68
CA GLY A 200 9.79 -8.92 -14.67
C GLY A 200 10.08 -9.52 -13.29
N TRP A 201 9.86 -8.76 -12.22
CA TRP A 201 10.05 -9.23 -10.83
C TRP A 201 8.71 -9.77 -10.31
N GLY A 202 8.57 -11.07 -10.26
CA GLY A 202 7.37 -11.75 -9.79
C GLY A 202 7.35 -11.97 -8.27
N GLY A 203 6.18 -12.38 -7.78
CA GLY A 203 5.89 -12.74 -6.39
C GLY A 203 4.83 -11.87 -5.71
N ILE A 204 4.53 -10.69 -6.25
CA ILE A 204 3.51 -9.76 -5.70
C ILE A 204 2.40 -9.40 -6.70
N GLU A 205 2.43 -9.90 -7.93
CA GLU A 205 1.49 -9.57 -9.01
C GLU A 205 0.02 -9.87 -8.66
N ASN A 206 -0.24 -10.93 -7.87
CA ASN A 206 -1.58 -11.28 -7.38
C ASN A 206 -2.13 -10.25 -6.37
N LEU A 207 -1.28 -9.38 -5.83
CA LEU A 207 -1.65 -8.34 -4.87
C LEU A 207 -1.89 -6.98 -5.55
N ALA A 208 -2.02 -6.96 -6.87
CA ALA A 208 -2.31 -5.76 -7.65
C ALA A 208 -3.63 -5.10 -7.21
N LEU A 209 -3.70 -3.78 -7.33
CA LEU A 209 -4.86 -2.94 -7.01
C LEU A 209 -5.36 -3.07 -5.54
N ILE A 210 -4.54 -3.58 -4.60
CA ILE A 210 -4.83 -3.43 -3.17
C ILE A 210 -4.53 -1.97 -2.82
N PRO A 211 -5.52 -1.22 -2.27
CA PRO A 211 -5.30 0.18 -1.91
C PRO A 211 -4.42 0.31 -0.66
N GLY A 212 -3.72 1.43 -0.55
CA GLY A 212 -2.86 1.73 0.59
C GLY A 212 -1.39 1.89 0.22
N SER A 213 -0.52 1.97 1.22
CA SER A 213 0.91 2.16 1.07
C SER A 213 1.72 0.92 1.44
N VAL A 214 2.96 0.86 0.99
CA VAL A 214 3.91 -0.23 1.25
C VAL A 214 4.07 -0.48 2.75
N GLY A 215 4.19 0.57 3.57
CA GLY A 215 4.32 0.44 5.03
C GLY A 215 3.08 -0.12 5.73
N ALA A 216 1.90 -0.06 5.08
CA ALA A 216 0.68 -0.69 5.60
C ALA A 216 0.58 -2.18 5.25
N ALA A 217 1.32 -2.65 4.25
CA ALA A 217 1.26 -4.03 3.79
C ALA A 217 1.64 -5.06 4.88
N PRO A 218 2.76 -4.91 5.63
CA PRO A 218 3.13 -5.82 6.71
C PRO A 218 2.23 -5.72 7.95
N MET A 219 1.53 -4.59 8.16
CA MET A 219 0.68 -4.39 9.35
C MET A 219 -0.32 -5.54 9.53
N GLN A 220 -0.97 -5.96 8.47
CA GLN A 220 -1.98 -7.02 8.49
C GLN A 220 -1.70 -8.13 7.47
N ASN A 221 -0.44 -8.29 7.06
CA ASN A 221 -0.06 -9.31 6.10
C ASN A 221 -1.06 -9.34 4.92
N ILE A 222 -1.08 -8.25 4.12
CA ILE A 222 -2.04 -8.15 3.02
C ILE A 222 -1.95 -9.38 2.11
N GLY A 223 -3.11 -9.83 1.63
CA GLY A 223 -3.17 -11.02 0.78
C GLY A 223 -4.43 -11.05 -0.08
N ALA A 224 -4.27 -11.56 -1.29
CA ALA A 224 -5.35 -11.75 -2.24
C ALA A 224 -4.97 -12.86 -3.25
N TYR A 225 -5.96 -13.54 -3.81
CA TYR A 225 -5.80 -14.50 -4.89
C TYR A 225 -4.69 -15.54 -4.65
N GLY A 226 -4.62 -16.05 -3.42
CA GLY A 226 -3.70 -17.11 -3.03
C GLY A 226 -2.25 -16.64 -2.72
N ALA A 227 -1.97 -15.35 -2.76
CA ALA A 227 -0.70 -14.76 -2.35
C ALA A 227 -0.85 -13.94 -1.07
N GLU A 228 0.19 -13.93 -0.24
CA GLU A 228 0.34 -13.07 0.93
C GLU A 228 1.68 -12.33 0.88
N VAL A 229 1.71 -11.06 1.31
CA VAL A 229 2.92 -10.22 1.21
C VAL A 229 4.10 -10.77 2.02
N ARG A 230 3.84 -11.49 3.12
CA ARG A 230 4.89 -12.14 3.94
C ARG A 230 5.81 -13.07 3.14
N GLU A 231 5.34 -13.59 2.01
CA GLU A 231 6.09 -14.54 1.20
C GLU A 231 7.25 -13.88 0.45
N THR A 232 7.19 -12.56 0.31
CA THR A 232 8.21 -11.75 -0.36
C THR A 232 8.90 -10.74 0.56
N ILE A 233 8.38 -10.50 1.76
CA ILE A 233 9.05 -9.60 2.72
C ILE A 233 10.38 -10.21 3.17
N ALA A 234 11.45 -9.44 2.96
CA ALA A 234 12.80 -9.74 3.43
C ALA A 234 13.02 -9.23 4.86
N TRP A 235 12.53 -8.02 5.14
CA TRP A 235 12.62 -7.35 6.43
C TRP A 235 11.67 -6.15 6.47
N VAL A 236 11.41 -5.65 7.70
CA VAL A 236 10.66 -4.41 7.93
C VAL A 236 11.49 -3.51 8.85
N GLU A 237 11.74 -2.26 8.45
CA GLU A 237 12.33 -1.25 9.32
C GLU A 237 11.27 -0.34 9.92
N ALA A 238 11.35 -0.16 11.23
CA ALA A 238 10.44 0.71 11.96
C ALA A 238 11.16 1.53 13.03
N ILE A 239 10.64 2.72 13.27
CA ILE A 239 11.09 3.64 14.34
C ILE A 239 10.28 3.34 15.60
N ASP A 240 10.98 3.11 16.73
CA ASP A 240 10.36 3.04 18.06
C ASP A 240 9.84 4.42 18.45
N ARG A 241 8.56 4.52 18.85
CA ARG A 241 7.94 5.80 19.16
C ARG A 241 8.47 6.46 20.45
N GLU A 242 9.02 5.66 21.36
CA GLU A 242 9.56 6.14 22.63
C GLU A 242 11.07 6.42 22.52
N GLN A 243 11.83 5.44 22.00
CA GLN A 243 13.28 5.51 21.94
C GLN A 243 13.80 6.23 20.70
N LEU A 244 12.94 6.42 19.68
CA LEU A 244 13.25 7.04 18.39
C LEU A 244 14.36 6.33 17.58
N GLY A 245 14.76 5.12 18.01
CA GLY A 245 15.69 4.27 17.31
C GLY A 245 15.02 3.52 16.17
N ILE A 246 15.80 3.16 15.15
CA ILE A 246 15.33 2.25 14.08
C ILE A 246 15.67 0.82 14.49
N LYS A 247 14.71 -0.07 14.29
CA LYS A 247 14.92 -1.52 14.34
C LYS A 247 14.51 -2.13 12.99
N ARG A 248 15.35 -3.04 12.51
CA ARG A 248 15.02 -3.93 11.41
C ARG A 248 14.49 -5.24 11.98
N PHE A 249 13.29 -5.63 11.56
CA PHE A 249 12.60 -6.85 11.92
C PHE A 249 12.79 -7.89 10.83
N THR A 250 13.13 -9.11 11.19
CA THR A 250 13.10 -10.26 10.26
C THR A 250 11.65 -10.70 10.02
N PRO A 251 11.36 -11.51 8.98
CA PRO A 251 10.03 -12.09 8.77
C PRO A 251 9.49 -12.86 9.99
N GLU A 252 10.38 -13.57 10.71
CA GLU A 252 10.03 -14.31 11.92
C GLU A 252 9.63 -13.36 13.06
N GLU A 253 10.37 -12.27 13.27
CA GLU A 253 10.03 -11.24 14.27
C GLU A 253 8.74 -10.50 13.93
N CYS A 254 8.38 -10.40 12.63
CA CYS A 254 7.10 -9.84 12.19
C CYS A 254 5.91 -10.74 12.57
N ALA A 255 6.12 -12.00 12.93
CA ALA A 255 5.09 -12.94 13.40
C ALA A 255 3.82 -12.93 12.54
N PHE A 256 3.99 -13.02 11.22
CA PHE A 256 2.88 -12.92 10.26
C PHE A 256 1.89 -14.07 10.38
N GLY A 257 0.61 -13.72 10.47
CA GLY A 257 -0.53 -14.63 10.43
C GLY A 257 -1.57 -14.19 9.39
N TYR A 258 -2.71 -14.88 9.37
CA TYR A 258 -3.83 -14.48 8.52
C TYR A 258 -4.42 -13.13 8.95
N ARG A 259 -4.19 -12.09 8.17
CA ARG A 259 -4.55 -10.68 8.50
C ARG A 259 -3.97 -10.20 9.84
N GLU A 260 -2.82 -10.74 10.24
CA GLU A 260 -2.17 -10.46 11.52
C GLU A 260 -0.66 -10.30 11.36
N SER A 261 -0.06 -9.51 12.27
CA SER A 261 1.39 -9.37 12.43
C SER A 261 1.74 -8.93 13.85
N PHE A 262 3.02 -8.96 14.18
CA PHE A 262 3.55 -8.34 15.40
C PHE A 262 3.11 -6.88 15.55
N PHE A 263 3.15 -6.10 14.47
CA PHE A 263 2.80 -4.67 14.48
C PHE A 263 1.32 -4.40 14.79
N LYS A 264 0.44 -5.37 14.56
CA LYS A 264 -0.98 -5.28 14.86
C LYS A 264 -1.32 -5.81 16.26
N GLN A 265 -0.45 -6.63 16.85
CA GLN A 265 -0.60 -7.28 18.15
C GLN A 265 0.37 -6.70 19.19
N ALA A 266 1.39 -7.41 19.60
CA ALA A 266 2.31 -7.02 20.68
C ALA A 266 3.11 -5.73 20.40
N GLY A 267 3.34 -5.41 19.13
CA GLY A 267 4.00 -4.16 18.70
C GLY A 267 3.05 -3.02 18.36
N ARG A 268 1.74 -3.21 18.62
CA ARG A 268 0.73 -2.21 18.28
C ARG A 268 1.04 -0.88 18.97
N ASP A 269 0.86 0.21 18.21
CA ASP A 269 1.06 1.60 18.65
C ASP A 269 2.49 1.94 19.15
N ARG A 270 3.43 0.98 19.05
CA ARG A 270 4.83 1.21 19.43
C ARG A 270 5.72 1.60 18.26
N TRP A 271 5.44 1.11 17.06
CA TRP A 271 6.35 1.21 15.92
C TRP A 271 5.77 2.02 14.77
N VAL A 272 6.61 2.82 14.11
CA VAL A 272 6.30 3.49 12.84
C VAL A 272 7.13 2.85 11.75
N ILE A 273 6.50 2.06 10.88
CA ILE A 273 7.18 1.44 9.73
C ILE A 273 7.62 2.54 8.78
N VAL A 274 8.91 2.54 8.43
CA VAL A 274 9.50 3.55 7.53
C VAL A 274 9.97 2.96 6.20
N ARG A 275 10.30 1.66 6.17
CA ARG A 275 10.72 0.93 4.96
C ARG A 275 10.33 -0.54 5.04
N VAL A 276 10.18 -1.14 3.86
CA VAL A 276 9.99 -2.59 3.73
C VAL A 276 10.96 -3.10 2.68
N GLY A 277 11.71 -4.14 3.02
CA GLY A 277 12.55 -4.88 2.08
C GLY A 277 11.80 -6.07 1.49
N PHE A 278 11.98 -6.31 0.20
CA PHE A 278 11.37 -7.43 -0.50
C PHE A 278 12.43 -8.27 -1.21
N HIS A 279 12.20 -9.59 -1.25
CA HIS A 279 12.86 -10.54 -2.11
C HIS A 279 11.91 -10.90 -3.26
N LEU A 280 12.14 -10.35 -4.44
CA LEU A 280 11.39 -10.65 -5.65
C LEU A 280 12.22 -11.55 -6.56
N ARG A 281 11.58 -12.27 -7.47
CA ARG A 281 12.28 -13.18 -8.40
C ARG A 281 11.72 -13.10 -9.81
N ARG A 282 12.61 -13.18 -10.80
CA ARG A 282 12.21 -13.32 -12.22
C ARG A 282 11.63 -14.70 -12.50
N SER A 283 12.13 -15.75 -11.83
CA SER A 283 11.62 -17.11 -11.91
C SER A 283 10.48 -17.43 -10.94
N ALA A 284 9.85 -16.41 -10.30
CA ALA A 284 8.76 -16.64 -9.37
C ALA A 284 7.63 -17.43 -10.04
N PRO A 285 7.14 -18.52 -9.42
CA PRO A 285 6.03 -19.28 -9.99
C PRO A 285 4.76 -18.44 -9.98
N LEU A 286 4.16 -18.24 -11.13
CA LEU A 286 2.93 -17.47 -11.27
C LEU A 286 1.75 -18.24 -10.69
N ARG A 287 0.95 -17.57 -9.85
CA ARG A 287 -0.26 -18.15 -9.22
C ARG A 287 -1.49 -17.87 -10.08
N THR A 288 -1.70 -18.68 -11.07
CA THR A 288 -2.80 -18.56 -12.03
C THR A 288 -4.00 -19.44 -11.70
N GLY A 289 -3.87 -20.40 -10.78
CA GLY A 289 -4.89 -21.42 -10.46
C GLY A 289 -6.13 -20.90 -9.70
N TYR A 290 -6.16 -19.65 -9.26
CA TYR A 290 -7.35 -19.06 -8.67
C TYR A 290 -8.43 -18.88 -9.75
N GLY A 291 -9.64 -19.43 -9.56
CA GLY A 291 -10.65 -19.63 -10.62
C GLY A 291 -10.93 -18.42 -11.51
N ASP A 292 -10.98 -17.21 -10.97
CA ASP A 292 -11.19 -16.00 -11.76
C ASP A 292 -9.95 -15.64 -12.58
N ILE A 293 -8.75 -15.79 -12.04
CA ILE A 293 -7.49 -15.52 -12.76
C ILE A 293 -7.32 -16.51 -13.92
N ALA A 294 -7.55 -17.80 -13.66
CA ALA A 294 -7.48 -18.82 -14.71
C ALA A 294 -8.42 -18.51 -15.87
N ARG A 295 -9.61 -17.98 -15.59
CA ARG A 295 -10.59 -17.57 -16.60
C ARG A 295 -10.14 -16.35 -17.40
N GLU A 296 -9.59 -15.33 -16.73
CA GLU A 296 -9.07 -14.11 -17.35
C GLU A 296 -7.83 -14.37 -18.23
N LEU A 297 -7.06 -15.38 -17.88
CA LEU A 297 -5.85 -15.78 -18.64
C LEU A 297 -6.14 -16.88 -19.68
N ALA A 298 -7.40 -17.32 -19.83
CA ALA A 298 -7.75 -18.35 -20.80
C ALA A 298 -7.35 -17.92 -22.23
N GLY A 299 -6.49 -18.72 -22.87
CA GLY A 299 -5.94 -18.42 -24.19
C GLY A 299 -4.62 -17.63 -24.21
N THR A 300 -4.12 -17.17 -23.05
CA THR A 300 -2.78 -16.58 -22.96
C THR A 300 -1.75 -17.70 -22.89
N LEU A 301 -0.94 -17.82 -23.94
CA LEU A 301 0.18 -18.75 -23.94
C LEU A 301 1.35 -18.13 -23.18
N ASP A 302 1.93 -18.87 -22.22
CA ASP A 302 3.08 -18.46 -21.42
C ASP A 302 2.87 -17.08 -20.72
N PRO A 303 1.93 -16.98 -19.76
CA PRO A 303 1.63 -15.73 -19.09
C PRO A 303 2.82 -15.21 -18.28
N ARG A 304 3.02 -13.89 -18.25
CA ARG A 304 4.03 -13.21 -17.46
C ARG A 304 3.37 -12.59 -16.22
N SER A 305 4.20 -12.09 -15.27
CA SER A 305 3.73 -11.36 -14.09
C SER A 305 2.84 -10.16 -14.45
N THR A 306 3.13 -9.45 -15.56
CA THR A 306 2.28 -8.37 -16.10
C THR A 306 0.88 -8.84 -16.49
N ASP A 307 0.76 -10.04 -17.08
CA ASP A 307 -0.52 -10.58 -17.51
C ASP A 307 -1.38 -10.97 -16.30
N VAL A 308 -0.74 -11.56 -15.26
CA VAL A 308 -1.40 -11.88 -13.99
C VAL A 308 -1.84 -10.61 -13.27
N ALA A 309 -0.97 -9.60 -13.15
CA ALA A 309 -1.33 -8.31 -12.54
C ALA A 309 -2.51 -7.66 -13.28
N ALA A 310 -2.49 -7.62 -14.60
CA ALA A 310 -3.58 -7.09 -15.43
C ALA A 310 -4.89 -7.87 -15.22
N ALA A 311 -4.85 -9.20 -15.16
CA ALA A 311 -6.01 -10.04 -14.87
C ALA A 311 -6.59 -9.71 -13.49
N VAL A 312 -5.75 -9.64 -12.46
CA VAL A 312 -6.16 -9.25 -11.09
C VAL A 312 -6.82 -7.88 -11.07
N ILE A 313 -6.23 -6.89 -11.77
CA ILE A 313 -6.79 -5.54 -11.88
C ILE A 313 -8.19 -5.59 -12.50
N ARG A 314 -8.39 -6.31 -13.62
CA ARG A 314 -9.72 -6.46 -14.25
C ARG A 314 -10.73 -7.10 -13.31
N ILE A 315 -10.36 -8.20 -12.65
CA ILE A 315 -11.22 -8.91 -11.69
C ILE A 315 -11.62 -7.98 -10.53
N ARG A 316 -10.66 -7.25 -9.96
CA ARG A 316 -10.93 -6.35 -8.85
C ARG A 316 -11.84 -5.19 -9.25
N ARG A 317 -11.60 -4.56 -10.39
CA ARG A 317 -12.45 -3.48 -10.94
C ARG A 317 -13.88 -3.94 -11.23
N SER A 318 -14.08 -5.20 -11.64
CA SER A 318 -15.41 -5.74 -11.88
C SER A 318 -16.20 -6.00 -10.59
N LYS A 319 -15.51 -6.28 -9.46
CA LYS A 319 -16.14 -6.68 -8.20
C LYS A 319 -16.17 -5.58 -7.13
N LEU A 320 -15.16 -4.74 -7.09
CA LEU A 320 -14.98 -3.76 -6.02
C LEU A 320 -15.25 -2.34 -6.52
N PRO A 321 -15.89 -1.49 -5.72
CA PRO A 321 -16.04 -0.08 -6.05
C PRO A 321 -14.69 0.64 -5.93
N ASP A 322 -14.44 1.57 -6.86
CA ASP A 322 -13.32 2.49 -6.74
C ASP A 322 -13.59 3.45 -5.56
N PRO A 323 -12.72 3.49 -4.54
CA PRO A 323 -12.93 4.37 -3.39
C PRO A 323 -12.89 5.87 -3.75
N ALA A 324 -12.30 6.26 -4.87
CA ALA A 324 -12.34 7.63 -5.38
C ALA A 324 -13.75 8.03 -5.87
N VAL A 325 -14.59 7.05 -6.24
CA VAL A 325 -15.96 7.27 -6.71
C VAL A 325 -16.98 6.96 -5.63
N LEU A 326 -16.75 5.90 -4.86
CA LEU A 326 -17.67 5.44 -3.82
C LEU A 326 -16.86 5.06 -2.57
N GLY A 327 -16.92 5.90 -1.54
CA GLY A 327 -16.14 5.76 -0.32
C GLY A 327 -16.27 4.37 0.28
N ASN A 328 -15.14 3.72 0.56
CA ASN A 328 -15.09 2.39 1.19
C ASN A 328 -13.68 2.09 1.74
N ALA A 329 -13.54 1.03 2.52
CA ALA A 329 -12.25 0.55 3.03
C ALA A 329 -11.96 -0.90 2.59
N GLY A 330 -12.44 -1.31 1.42
CA GLY A 330 -12.34 -2.68 0.95
C GLY A 330 -13.24 -3.64 1.76
N SER A 331 -12.75 -4.85 2.00
CA SER A 331 -13.49 -5.82 2.83
C SER A 331 -13.58 -5.34 4.26
N PHE A 332 -14.80 -5.17 4.76
CA PHE A 332 -15.03 -4.68 6.12
C PHE A 332 -14.81 -5.75 7.20
N PHE A 333 -15.02 -7.01 6.83
CA PHE A 333 -14.90 -8.17 7.74
C PHE A 333 -13.86 -9.16 7.20
N LYS A 334 -13.16 -9.82 8.14
CA LYS A 334 -12.32 -10.98 7.83
C LYS A 334 -13.21 -12.18 7.48
N ASN A 335 -12.68 -13.11 6.70
CA ASN A 335 -13.27 -14.42 6.58
C ASN A 335 -13.10 -15.16 7.92
N PRO A 336 -14.19 -15.62 8.58
CA PRO A 336 -14.09 -16.32 9.85
C PRO A 336 -13.35 -17.66 9.69
N VAL A 337 -12.56 -17.99 10.70
CA VAL A 337 -11.87 -19.28 10.81
C VAL A 337 -12.57 -20.09 11.92
N LEU A 338 -13.15 -21.21 11.55
CA LEU A 338 -13.93 -22.05 12.44
C LEU A 338 -13.16 -23.31 12.83
N SER A 339 -13.39 -23.83 14.02
CA SER A 339 -12.96 -25.17 14.36
C SER A 339 -13.65 -26.21 13.46
N ALA A 340 -13.03 -27.38 13.28
CA ALA A 340 -13.62 -28.45 12.46
C ALA A 340 -15.06 -28.81 12.92
N ALA A 341 -15.33 -28.83 14.23
CA ALA A 341 -16.63 -29.12 14.78
C ALA A 341 -17.68 -28.03 14.46
N ALA A 342 -17.30 -26.74 14.64
CA ALA A 342 -18.18 -25.63 14.29
C ALA A 342 -18.47 -25.57 12.79
N PHE A 343 -17.46 -25.83 11.96
CA PHE A 343 -17.63 -25.90 10.50
C PHE A 343 -18.54 -27.06 10.11
N ALA A 344 -18.39 -28.27 10.69
CA ALA A 344 -19.26 -29.42 10.40
C ALA A 344 -20.74 -29.11 10.69
N THR A 345 -21.01 -28.41 11.79
CA THR A 345 -22.37 -27.95 12.14
C THR A 345 -22.90 -26.96 11.10
N LEU A 346 -22.11 -25.94 10.73
CA LEU A 346 -22.50 -24.98 9.73
C LEU A 346 -22.73 -25.64 8.37
N HIS A 347 -21.80 -26.49 7.93
CA HIS A 347 -21.85 -27.13 6.61
C HIS A 347 -23.01 -28.13 6.49
N SER A 348 -23.38 -28.80 7.59
CA SER A 348 -24.58 -29.66 7.63
C SER A 348 -25.87 -28.89 7.39
N ALA A 349 -25.96 -27.65 7.89
CA ALA A 349 -27.11 -26.78 7.68
C ALA A 349 -27.06 -26.01 6.36
N PHE A 350 -25.86 -25.70 5.89
CA PHE A 350 -25.59 -24.89 4.68
C PHE A 350 -24.47 -25.51 3.83
N PRO A 351 -24.77 -26.60 3.07
CA PRO A 351 -23.75 -27.33 2.31
C PRO A 351 -23.05 -26.52 1.22
N GLU A 352 -23.67 -25.43 0.75
CA GLU A 352 -23.14 -24.58 -0.33
C GLU A 352 -22.17 -23.50 0.17
N VAL A 353 -21.89 -23.41 1.49
CA VAL A 353 -21.01 -22.40 2.03
C VAL A 353 -19.58 -22.55 1.47
N PRO A 354 -19.05 -21.54 0.76
CA PRO A 354 -17.68 -21.61 0.24
C PRO A 354 -16.69 -21.60 1.41
N HIS A 355 -15.73 -22.52 1.36
CA HIS A 355 -14.78 -22.72 2.46
C HIS A 355 -13.42 -23.22 1.97
N TRP A 356 -12.40 -23.05 2.79
CA TRP A 356 -11.02 -23.45 2.53
C TRP A 356 -10.43 -24.06 3.80
N PRO A 357 -9.95 -25.31 3.76
CA PRO A 357 -9.28 -25.93 4.90
C PRO A 357 -7.95 -25.24 5.20
N ALA A 358 -7.59 -25.12 6.47
CA ALA A 358 -6.29 -24.67 6.94
C ALA A 358 -5.46 -25.86 7.45
N SER A 359 -4.13 -25.67 7.50
CA SER A 359 -3.17 -26.73 7.86
C SER A 359 -3.30 -27.22 9.32
N ASP A 360 -3.88 -26.41 10.19
CA ASP A 360 -4.13 -26.74 11.61
C ASP A 360 -5.46 -27.47 11.86
N GLY A 361 -6.18 -27.84 10.80
CA GLY A 361 -7.48 -28.50 10.86
C GLY A 361 -8.66 -27.54 11.05
N SER A 362 -8.42 -26.25 11.15
CA SER A 362 -9.49 -25.24 11.08
C SER A 362 -9.98 -25.01 9.65
N VAL A 363 -11.12 -24.35 9.50
CA VAL A 363 -11.72 -24.10 8.19
C VAL A 363 -12.10 -22.63 8.06
N LYS A 364 -11.55 -21.98 7.05
CA LYS A 364 -11.90 -20.60 6.70
C LYS A 364 -13.18 -20.59 5.86
N VAL A 365 -14.15 -19.73 6.21
CA VAL A 365 -15.47 -19.64 5.57
C VAL A 365 -15.63 -18.27 4.90
N ALA A 366 -16.34 -18.22 3.76
CA ALA A 366 -16.57 -16.98 3.03
C ALA A 366 -17.53 -16.04 3.76
N ALA A 367 -17.03 -15.01 4.43
CA ALA A 367 -17.85 -13.99 5.09
C ALA A 367 -18.80 -13.28 4.11
N GLY A 368 -18.35 -13.01 2.88
CA GLY A 368 -19.19 -12.39 1.86
C GLY A 368 -20.43 -13.21 1.54
N TRP A 369 -20.32 -14.53 1.50
CA TRP A 369 -21.45 -15.43 1.30
C TRP A 369 -22.42 -15.40 2.51
N LEU A 370 -21.89 -15.44 3.73
CA LEU A 370 -22.73 -15.36 4.95
C LEU A 370 -23.53 -14.06 4.98
N ILE A 371 -22.90 -12.93 4.66
CA ILE A 371 -23.53 -11.61 4.62
C ILE A 371 -24.58 -11.54 3.51
N GLU A 372 -24.29 -12.08 2.33
CA GLU A 372 -25.23 -12.16 1.20
C GLU A 372 -26.44 -13.01 1.54
N GLN A 373 -26.22 -14.20 2.10
CA GLN A 373 -27.31 -15.09 2.53
C GLN A 373 -28.15 -14.51 3.68
N ALA A 374 -27.55 -13.65 4.52
CA ALA A 374 -28.28 -12.90 5.55
C ALA A 374 -29.11 -11.73 4.95
N GLY A 375 -29.08 -11.51 3.62
CA GLY A 375 -29.89 -10.51 2.93
C GLY A 375 -29.31 -9.11 2.89
N TRP A 376 -28.02 -8.95 3.20
CA TRP A 376 -27.39 -7.62 3.29
C TRP A 376 -26.77 -7.12 1.98
N LYS A 377 -26.49 -7.96 1.01
CA LYS A 377 -25.91 -7.54 -0.28
C LYS A 377 -26.80 -6.53 -0.98
N GLY A 378 -26.26 -5.36 -1.32
CA GLY A 378 -27.03 -4.28 -1.93
C GLY A 378 -27.96 -3.52 -0.97
N HIS A 379 -27.92 -3.83 0.35
CA HIS A 379 -28.72 -3.11 1.33
C HIS A 379 -28.34 -1.63 1.38
N ASP A 380 -29.32 -0.74 1.25
CA ASP A 380 -29.15 0.72 1.14
C ASP A 380 -29.84 1.45 2.29
N ARG A 381 -29.11 2.34 2.97
CA ARG A 381 -29.60 3.27 4.00
C ARG A 381 -29.53 4.73 3.54
N GLY A 382 -29.47 4.98 2.22
CA GLY A 382 -29.36 6.29 1.60
C GLY A 382 -27.94 6.80 1.62
N THR A 383 -27.43 7.27 2.75
CA THR A 383 -26.06 7.83 2.89
C THR A 383 -24.95 6.77 2.96
N HIS A 384 -25.29 5.52 3.25
CA HIS A 384 -24.37 4.39 3.35
C HIS A 384 -25.09 3.07 3.12
N GLY A 385 -24.34 1.99 2.92
CA GLY A 385 -24.95 0.68 2.68
C GLY A 385 -23.91 -0.41 2.44
N VAL A 386 -24.38 -1.55 1.90
CA VAL A 386 -23.57 -2.67 1.45
C VAL A 386 -23.51 -2.64 -0.07
N HIS A 387 -22.32 -2.83 -0.64
CA HIS A 387 -22.12 -2.82 -2.08
C HIS A 387 -22.92 -3.96 -2.76
N ASP A 388 -23.50 -3.68 -3.93
CA ASP A 388 -24.40 -4.58 -4.66
C ASP A 388 -23.70 -5.78 -5.32
N ARG A 389 -22.39 -5.66 -5.61
CA ARG A 389 -21.60 -6.74 -6.21
C ARG A 389 -20.72 -7.50 -5.22
N GLN A 390 -20.41 -6.90 -4.07
CA GLN A 390 -19.54 -7.48 -3.06
C GLN A 390 -20.06 -7.20 -1.63
N ALA A 391 -20.69 -8.19 -1.02
CA ALA A 391 -21.31 -8.05 0.30
C ALA A 391 -20.32 -7.74 1.45
N LEU A 392 -19.03 -8.00 1.26
CA LEU A 392 -17.98 -7.63 2.23
C LEU A 392 -17.69 -6.13 2.28
N VAL A 393 -18.10 -5.36 1.27
CA VAL A 393 -17.74 -3.95 1.15
C VAL A 393 -18.88 -3.07 1.64
N LEU A 394 -18.66 -2.38 2.75
CA LEU A 394 -19.52 -1.29 3.19
C LEU A 394 -19.14 -0.02 2.47
N VAL A 395 -20.15 0.75 2.07
CA VAL A 395 -19.96 1.93 1.23
C VAL A 395 -20.53 3.19 1.87
N HIS A 396 -19.84 4.31 1.65
CA HIS A 396 -20.25 5.66 2.02
C HIS A 396 -20.64 6.43 0.76
N ARG A 397 -21.90 6.90 0.70
CA ARG A 397 -22.45 7.64 -0.44
C ARG A 397 -22.46 9.16 -0.24
N GLY A 398 -21.91 9.60 0.91
CA GLY A 398 -21.95 11.00 1.36
C GLY A 398 -22.95 11.22 2.48
N GLY A 399 -22.54 12.04 3.47
CA GLY A 399 -23.37 12.47 4.60
C GLY A 399 -23.52 11.47 5.76
N ALA A 400 -22.99 10.25 5.68
CA ALA A 400 -22.96 9.35 6.82
C ALA A 400 -21.76 9.63 7.74
N THR A 401 -21.96 9.44 9.03
CA THR A 401 -20.89 9.41 10.03
C THR A 401 -20.29 8.01 10.16
N GLY A 402 -19.05 7.93 10.72
CA GLY A 402 -18.45 6.62 11.01
C GLY A 402 -19.27 5.77 11.98
N ALA A 403 -19.94 6.41 12.94
CA ALA A 403 -20.84 5.72 13.85
C ALA A 403 -22.04 5.05 13.14
N GLN A 404 -22.60 5.68 12.12
CA GLN A 404 -23.68 5.10 11.32
C GLN A 404 -23.21 3.90 10.49
N ILE A 405 -22.01 3.98 9.91
CA ILE A 405 -21.40 2.85 9.19
C ILE A 405 -21.09 1.70 10.16
N TRP A 406 -20.60 2.02 11.36
CA TRP A 406 -20.37 1.03 12.39
C TRP A 406 -21.65 0.35 12.88
N GLN A 407 -22.76 1.11 13.02
CA GLN A 407 -24.05 0.55 13.34
C GLN A 407 -24.51 -0.46 12.27
N LEU A 408 -24.34 -0.13 10.98
CA LEU A 408 -24.61 -1.07 9.88
C LEU A 408 -23.78 -2.35 10.02
N ALA A 409 -22.48 -2.20 10.32
CA ALA A 409 -21.59 -3.35 10.54
C ALA A 409 -22.04 -4.21 11.74
N THR A 410 -22.52 -3.58 12.81
CA THR A 410 -23.04 -4.25 14.01
C THR A 410 -24.32 -5.03 13.70
N ASP A 411 -25.23 -4.45 12.93
CA ASP A 411 -26.47 -5.09 12.52
C ASP A 411 -26.19 -6.32 11.62
N ILE A 412 -25.23 -6.19 10.69
CA ILE A 412 -24.76 -7.32 9.87
C ILE A 412 -24.21 -8.46 10.75
N ARG A 413 -23.34 -8.12 11.72
CA ARG A 413 -22.77 -9.11 12.65
C ARG A 413 -23.85 -9.84 13.44
N ALA A 414 -24.82 -9.11 13.99
CA ALA A 414 -25.92 -9.67 14.72
C ALA A 414 -26.75 -10.65 13.86
N SER A 415 -27.10 -10.23 12.65
CA SER A 415 -27.86 -11.04 11.70
C SER A 415 -27.13 -12.32 11.26
N VAL A 416 -25.81 -12.22 10.99
CA VAL A 416 -25.00 -13.40 10.63
C VAL A 416 -24.85 -14.35 11.82
N ARG A 417 -24.63 -13.82 13.03
CA ARG A 417 -24.57 -14.63 14.26
C ARG A 417 -25.88 -15.35 14.55
N GLU A 418 -27.00 -14.66 14.42
CA GLU A 418 -28.34 -15.24 14.63
C GLU A 418 -28.62 -16.38 13.65
N ARG A 419 -28.29 -16.17 12.35
CA ARG A 419 -28.65 -17.13 11.30
C ARG A 419 -27.68 -18.30 11.19
N PHE A 420 -26.37 -18.08 11.40
CA PHE A 420 -25.34 -19.08 11.12
C PHE A 420 -24.53 -19.51 12.36
N CYS A 421 -24.74 -18.89 13.51
CA CYS A 421 -23.94 -19.09 14.72
C CYS A 421 -22.43 -18.77 14.47
N VAL A 422 -22.13 -17.82 13.58
CA VAL A 422 -20.77 -17.40 13.21
C VAL A 422 -20.58 -15.93 13.58
N ASP A 423 -19.49 -15.63 14.29
CA ASP A 423 -19.10 -14.27 14.60
C ASP A 423 -18.22 -13.70 13.49
N LEU A 424 -18.58 -12.50 12.97
CA LEU A 424 -17.75 -11.76 12.04
C LEU A 424 -16.83 -10.79 12.79
N GLU A 425 -15.54 -10.81 12.46
CA GLU A 425 -14.55 -9.89 12.98
C GLU A 425 -14.29 -8.76 11.97
N PRO A 426 -14.36 -7.47 12.39
CA PRO A 426 -13.99 -6.35 11.52
C PRO A 426 -12.51 -6.39 11.14
N GLU A 427 -12.20 -6.17 9.87
CA GLU A 427 -10.82 -5.99 9.37
C GLU A 427 -10.40 -4.52 9.42
N VAL A 428 -11.35 -3.61 9.29
CA VAL A 428 -11.13 -2.15 9.28
C VAL A 428 -10.76 -1.67 10.68
N ASN A 429 -9.70 -0.85 10.76
CA ASN A 429 -9.27 -0.24 12.02
C ASN A 429 -10.24 0.87 12.45
N GLN A 430 -10.66 0.81 13.70
CA GLN A 430 -11.62 1.75 14.29
C GLN A 430 -10.85 2.84 15.06
N ILE A 431 -11.13 4.10 14.76
CA ILE A 431 -10.48 5.25 15.39
C ILE A 431 -11.54 6.09 16.10
N GLY A 432 -11.32 6.39 17.38
CA GLY A 432 -12.23 7.24 18.17
C GLY A 432 -13.44 6.47 18.76
N LEU A 433 -13.28 5.15 18.93
CA LEU A 433 -14.21 4.35 19.76
C LEU A 433 -14.00 4.63 21.25
#